data_aa7e9a191649b9e595bf5d8c26eb93e0
#
_entry.id   aa7e9a191649b9e595bf5d8c26eb93e0
#
_cell.length_a   1.000
_cell.length_b   1.000
_cell.length_c   1.000
_cell.angle_alpha   90.00
_cell.angle_beta   90.00
_cell.angle_gamma   90.00
#
_symmetry.space_group_name_H-M   'P 1'
#
loop_
_entity.id
_entity.type
_entity.pdbx_description
1 polymer ?
#
loop_
_entity_poly.entity_id
_entity_poly.type
_entity_poly.pdbx_seq_one_letter_code
_entity_poly.pdbx_strand_id
1 'polypeptide(L)'
;MTERIALLLGVHAHQPIGNFPEVLERAHERCYRPFLRTLHGYPDFRFVAHFSGPLLDYLFEHHPEDMRLLAEMSARGQVELFGGGETEPVLSAIPERDRIGQIENLSAKLAVRFGQRPRGAWLTERVWQSSVVPALVACGIGYATVDDYHFLCAGRRAEELGGYFTTEEGGQALDLFPISEALRYRIPFGVAEETVAYLEGLAAQG
;
A
#
# COMPACT_ATOMS: atom_id res chain seq x y z
N MET A 1 -7.31 13.08 29.46
CA MET A 1 -7.66 12.01 28.52
C MET A 1 -6.38 11.71 27.77
N THR A 2 -5.95 10.46 27.66
CA THR A 2 -4.79 10.11 26.83
C THR A 2 -5.19 10.31 25.38
N GLU A 3 -4.59 11.29 24.71
CA GLU A 3 -4.78 11.51 23.29
C GLU A 3 -4.30 10.28 22.53
N ARG A 4 -5.06 9.85 21.54
CA ARG A 4 -4.79 8.63 20.76
C ARG A 4 -4.66 9.00 19.31
N ILE A 5 -3.61 8.49 18.67
CA ILE A 5 -3.46 8.52 17.21
C ILE A 5 -3.65 7.11 16.64
N ALA A 6 -4.02 7.03 15.38
CA ALA A 6 -4.05 5.79 14.62
C ALA A 6 -2.84 5.73 13.68
N LEU A 7 -2.01 4.70 13.82
CA LEU A 7 -0.96 4.40 12.85
C LEU A 7 -1.53 3.53 11.74
N LEU A 8 -1.57 4.06 10.51
CA LEU A 8 -1.89 3.30 9.31
C LEU A 8 -0.58 2.80 8.69
N LEU A 9 -0.22 1.54 8.97
CA LEU A 9 0.99 0.93 8.42
C LEU A 9 0.67 0.24 7.10
N GLY A 10 1.35 0.66 6.03
CA GLY A 10 1.32 0.00 4.73
C GLY A 10 2.69 -0.48 4.31
N VAL A 11 2.74 -1.64 3.66
CA VAL A 11 3.97 -2.19 3.06
C VAL A 11 3.76 -2.45 1.59
N HIS A 12 4.82 -2.22 0.82
CA HIS A 12 4.85 -2.44 -0.62
C HIS A 12 5.92 -3.47 -0.99
N ALA A 13 5.50 -4.52 -1.68
CA ALA A 13 6.36 -5.57 -2.17
C ALA A 13 6.31 -5.63 -3.71
N HIS A 14 7.46 -5.41 -4.32
CA HIS A 14 7.63 -5.41 -5.77
C HIS A 14 8.94 -6.06 -6.17
N GLN A 15 8.91 -6.75 -7.30
CA GLN A 15 10.09 -7.19 -8.03
C GLN A 15 9.88 -6.92 -9.52
N PRO A 16 10.86 -6.35 -10.22
CA PRO A 16 10.73 -6.06 -11.65
C PRO A 16 10.48 -7.32 -12.47
N ILE A 17 9.68 -7.18 -13.54
CA ILE A 17 9.49 -8.24 -14.51
C ILE A 17 10.85 -8.61 -15.13
N GLY A 18 11.13 -9.92 -15.22
CA GLY A 18 12.38 -10.43 -15.76
C GLY A 18 13.54 -10.43 -14.75
N ASN A 19 13.28 -10.17 -13.49
CA ASN A 19 14.29 -10.34 -12.44
C ASN A 19 14.74 -11.81 -12.33
N PHE A 20 15.97 -12.03 -11.89
CA PHE A 20 16.54 -13.37 -11.77
C PHE A 20 15.85 -14.18 -10.65
N PRO A 21 15.59 -15.48 -10.87
CA PRO A 21 14.95 -16.33 -9.86
C PRO A 21 15.67 -16.30 -8.50
N GLU A 22 16.98 -16.28 -8.47
CA GLU A 22 17.79 -16.24 -7.26
C GLU A 22 17.59 -14.94 -6.45
N VAL A 23 17.26 -13.83 -7.15
CA VAL A 23 16.95 -12.55 -6.50
C VAL A 23 15.56 -12.61 -5.85
N LEU A 24 14.59 -13.17 -6.57
CA LEU A 24 13.22 -13.39 -6.05
C LEU A 24 13.24 -14.28 -4.81
N GLU A 25 13.94 -15.43 -4.89
CA GLU A 25 14.07 -16.36 -3.77
C GLU A 25 14.73 -15.70 -2.55
N ARG A 26 15.85 -15.02 -2.74
CA ARG A 26 16.55 -14.33 -1.67
C ARG A 26 15.72 -13.22 -1.03
N ALA A 27 14.94 -12.47 -1.84
CA ALA A 27 14.02 -11.45 -1.34
C ALA A 27 12.91 -12.10 -0.49
N HIS A 28 12.37 -13.24 -0.94
CA HIS A 28 11.39 -14.00 -0.19
C HIS A 28 11.95 -14.49 1.15
N GLU A 29 13.07 -15.19 1.14
CA GLU A 29 13.70 -15.74 2.35
C GLU A 29 14.06 -14.67 3.39
N ARG A 30 14.57 -13.53 2.93
CA ARG A 30 15.11 -12.49 3.81
C ARG A 30 14.11 -11.42 4.21
N CYS A 31 13.01 -11.24 3.46
CA CYS A 31 12.05 -10.18 3.67
C CYS A 31 10.62 -10.71 3.76
N TYR A 32 10.05 -11.27 2.69
CA TYR A 32 8.61 -11.56 2.65
C TYR A 32 8.20 -12.65 3.62
N ARG A 33 8.90 -13.77 3.63
CA ARG A 33 8.64 -14.89 4.56
C ARG A 33 8.72 -14.48 6.03
N PRO A 34 9.82 -13.89 6.52
CA PRO A 34 9.89 -13.50 7.93
C PRO A 34 8.87 -12.45 8.31
N PHE A 35 8.57 -11.49 7.42
CA PHE A 35 7.55 -10.49 7.65
C PHE A 35 6.16 -11.12 7.82
N LEU A 36 5.73 -11.96 6.87
CA LEU A 36 4.42 -12.60 6.90
C LEU A 36 4.26 -13.52 8.14
N ARG A 37 5.28 -14.32 8.45
CA ARG A 37 5.25 -15.23 9.61
C ARG A 37 5.24 -14.47 10.94
N THR A 38 5.99 -13.39 11.04
CA THR A 38 5.97 -12.54 12.23
C THR A 38 4.60 -11.93 12.44
N LEU A 39 4.04 -11.25 11.43
CA LEU A 39 2.75 -10.60 11.57
C LEU A 39 1.58 -11.58 11.75
N HIS A 40 1.66 -12.77 11.16
CA HIS A 40 0.66 -13.81 11.38
C HIS A 40 0.53 -14.16 12.87
N GLY A 41 1.62 -14.09 13.64
CA GLY A 41 1.66 -14.31 15.08
C GLY A 41 1.09 -13.17 15.94
N TYR A 42 0.76 -12.02 15.32
CA TYR A 42 0.19 -10.84 16.01
C TYR A 42 -1.17 -10.46 15.40
N PRO A 43 -2.23 -11.23 15.64
CA PRO A 43 -3.52 -11.08 14.92
C PRO A 43 -4.21 -9.73 15.13
N ASP A 44 -3.94 -9.05 16.24
CA ASP A 44 -4.51 -7.73 16.54
C ASP A 44 -3.77 -6.58 15.82
N PHE A 45 -2.60 -6.84 15.25
CA PHE A 45 -1.83 -5.86 14.50
C PHE A 45 -2.34 -5.79 13.05
N ARG A 46 -3.09 -4.74 12.75
CA ARG A 46 -3.66 -4.52 11.41
C ARG A 46 -2.69 -3.74 10.54
N PHE A 47 -2.65 -4.07 9.26
CA PHE A 47 -1.79 -3.42 8.29
C PHE A 47 -2.35 -3.51 6.87
N VAL A 48 -1.77 -2.73 5.97
CA VAL A 48 -2.04 -2.79 4.54
C VAL A 48 -0.85 -3.43 3.82
N ALA A 49 -1.10 -4.25 2.81
CA ALA A 49 -0.06 -4.82 1.97
C ALA A 49 -0.39 -4.67 0.49
N HIS A 50 0.59 -4.21 -0.28
CA HIS A 50 0.56 -4.24 -1.73
C HIS A 50 1.62 -5.22 -2.26
N PHE A 51 1.22 -6.04 -3.23
CA PHE A 51 2.11 -6.92 -3.98
C PHE A 51 1.89 -6.67 -5.47
N SER A 52 2.96 -6.46 -6.23
CA SER A 52 2.85 -6.42 -7.69
C SER A 52 2.38 -7.76 -8.25
N GLY A 53 1.64 -7.75 -9.35
CA GLY A 53 1.03 -8.95 -9.91
C GLY A 53 2.02 -10.07 -10.21
N PRO A 54 3.15 -9.80 -10.91
CA PRO A 54 4.18 -10.81 -11.19
C PRO A 54 4.82 -11.40 -9.94
N LEU A 55 5.09 -10.58 -8.91
CA LEU A 55 5.59 -11.07 -7.64
C LEU A 55 4.56 -11.97 -6.95
N LEU A 56 3.30 -11.58 -6.96
CA LEU A 56 2.23 -12.37 -6.36
C LEU A 56 2.09 -13.75 -7.04
N ASP A 57 2.17 -13.80 -8.38
CA ASP A 57 2.14 -15.06 -9.12
C ASP A 57 3.33 -15.95 -8.74
N TYR A 58 4.54 -15.38 -8.69
CA TYR A 58 5.74 -16.11 -8.25
C TYR A 58 5.57 -16.71 -6.84
N LEU A 59 5.08 -15.90 -5.90
CA LEU A 59 4.89 -16.35 -4.52
C LEU A 59 3.81 -17.45 -4.40
N PHE A 60 2.74 -17.39 -5.17
CA PHE A 60 1.73 -18.45 -5.20
C PHE A 60 2.26 -19.75 -5.81
N GLU A 61 3.14 -19.66 -6.80
CA GLU A 61 3.72 -20.84 -7.47
C GLU A 61 4.80 -21.49 -6.61
N HIS A 62 5.69 -20.71 -6.00
CA HIS A 62 6.89 -21.23 -5.34
C HIS A 62 6.79 -21.28 -3.80
N HIS A 63 5.93 -20.44 -3.20
CA HIS A 63 5.80 -20.31 -1.73
C HIS A 63 4.32 -20.33 -1.26
N PRO A 64 3.53 -21.33 -1.67
CA PRO A 64 2.10 -21.38 -1.37
C PRO A 64 1.80 -21.41 0.13
N GLU A 65 2.73 -21.90 0.96
CA GLU A 65 2.59 -21.93 2.41
C GLU A 65 2.56 -20.53 3.03
N ASP A 66 3.40 -19.60 2.54
CA ASP A 66 3.42 -18.23 3.03
C ASP A 66 2.24 -17.40 2.46
N MET A 67 1.78 -17.75 1.24
CA MET A 67 0.55 -17.17 0.67
C MET A 67 -0.72 -17.62 1.41
N ARG A 68 -0.74 -18.82 2.00
CA ARG A 68 -1.83 -19.22 2.90
C ARG A 68 -1.88 -18.36 4.15
N LEU A 69 -0.74 -18.01 4.75
CA LEU A 69 -0.70 -17.10 5.89
C LEU A 69 -1.28 -15.72 5.52
N LEU A 70 -0.94 -15.20 4.36
CA LEU A 70 -1.49 -13.95 3.85
C LEU A 70 -3.01 -14.05 3.64
N ALA A 71 -3.50 -15.16 3.08
CA ALA A 71 -4.93 -15.38 2.90
C ALA A 71 -5.68 -15.50 4.22
N GLU A 72 -5.11 -16.18 5.23
CA GLU A 72 -5.67 -16.26 6.58
C GLU A 72 -5.74 -14.90 7.25
N MET A 73 -4.68 -14.08 7.12
CA MET A 73 -4.65 -12.70 7.63
C MET A 73 -5.69 -11.82 6.93
N SER A 74 -5.88 -11.99 5.62
CA SER A 74 -6.91 -11.28 4.86
C SER A 74 -8.32 -11.70 5.31
N ALA A 75 -8.58 -12.99 5.43
CA ALA A 75 -9.88 -13.53 5.81
C ALA A 75 -10.32 -13.08 7.23
N ARG A 76 -9.39 -12.92 8.16
CA ARG A 76 -9.67 -12.43 9.52
C ARG A 76 -9.65 -10.89 9.64
N GLY A 77 -9.48 -10.15 8.53
CA GLY A 77 -9.47 -8.67 8.51
C GLY A 77 -8.22 -8.05 9.14
N GLN A 78 -7.13 -8.80 9.25
CA GLN A 78 -5.86 -8.30 9.75
C GLN A 78 -5.08 -7.53 8.68
N VAL A 79 -5.12 -7.97 7.44
CA VAL A 79 -4.49 -7.30 6.31
C VAL A 79 -5.52 -6.82 5.29
N GLU A 80 -5.41 -5.57 4.87
CA GLU A 80 -6.09 -5.06 3.69
C GLU A 80 -5.12 -5.11 2.51
N LEU A 81 -5.57 -5.71 1.40
CA LEU A 81 -4.76 -5.81 0.20
C LEU A 81 -5.05 -4.63 -0.71
N PHE A 82 -4.02 -3.86 -1.03
CA PHE A 82 -4.10 -2.75 -1.98
C PHE A 82 -4.01 -3.24 -3.42
N GLY A 83 -4.80 -2.59 -4.28
CA GLY A 83 -4.64 -2.63 -5.72
C GLY A 83 -3.55 -1.69 -6.21
N GLY A 84 -3.49 -1.55 -7.53
CA GLY A 84 -2.52 -0.72 -8.23
C GLY A 84 -2.37 -1.20 -9.65
N GLY A 85 -1.31 -0.76 -10.35
CA GLY A 85 -0.95 -1.34 -11.64
C GLY A 85 -0.39 -2.76 -11.49
N GLU A 86 -0.87 -3.73 -12.25
CA GLU A 86 -0.43 -5.12 -12.14
C GLU A 86 1.08 -5.28 -12.28
N THR A 87 1.65 -4.61 -13.28
CA THR A 87 3.09 -4.69 -13.59
C THR A 87 3.87 -3.47 -13.11
N GLU A 88 3.28 -2.67 -12.22
CA GLU A 88 3.87 -1.46 -11.65
C GLU A 88 4.26 -0.39 -12.68
N PRO A 89 3.43 -0.08 -13.69
CA PRO A 89 3.70 1.09 -14.51
C PRO A 89 3.42 2.37 -13.71
N VAL A 90 4.12 3.45 -14.02
CA VAL A 90 3.74 4.78 -13.56
C VAL A 90 2.40 5.14 -14.23
N LEU A 91 1.30 5.03 -13.51
CA LEU A 91 -0.05 5.12 -14.07
C LEU A 91 -0.30 6.43 -14.83
N SER A 92 0.23 7.55 -14.35
CA SER A 92 0.07 8.84 -15.01
C SER A 92 0.81 8.93 -16.35
N ALA A 93 1.80 8.06 -16.61
CA ALA A 93 2.62 8.06 -17.82
C ALA A 93 2.07 7.16 -18.94
N ILE A 94 1.02 6.38 -18.67
CA ILE A 94 0.42 5.48 -19.67
C ILE A 94 -0.99 5.94 -20.04
N PRO A 95 -1.52 5.54 -21.23
CA PRO A 95 -2.87 5.89 -21.66
C PRO A 95 -3.94 5.39 -20.69
N GLU A 96 -5.08 6.10 -20.61
CA GLU A 96 -6.17 5.77 -19.69
C GLU A 96 -6.68 4.34 -19.84
N ARG A 97 -6.84 3.85 -21.07
CA ARG A 97 -7.24 2.48 -21.35
C ARG A 97 -6.30 1.47 -20.70
N ASP A 98 -4.98 1.73 -20.75
CA ASP A 98 -3.97 0.84 -20.21
C ASP A 98 -3.92 0.96 -18.67
N ARG A 99 -4.17 2.17 -18.11
CA ARG A 99 -4.36 2.35 -16.66
C ARG A 99 -5.46 1.45 -16.13
N ILE A 100 -6.65 1.52 -16.75
CA ILE A 100 -7.80 0.71 -16.38
C ILE A 100 -7.44 -0.77 -16.47
N GLY A 101 -6.84 -1.22 -17.58
CA GLY A 101 -6.43 -2.61 -17.76
C GLY A 101 -5.46 -3.10 -16.65
N GLN A 102 -4.46 -2.29 -16.31
CA GLN A 102 -3.50 -2.61 -15.26
C GLN A 102 -4.16 -2.74 -13.88
N ILE A 103 -5.04 -1.79 -13.52
CA ILE A 103 -5.72 -1.78 -12.22
C ILE A 103 -6.72 -2.96 -12.14
N GLU A 104 -7.49 -3.20 -13.20
CA GLU A 104 -8.45 -4.30 -13.25
C GLU A 104 -7.78 -5.67 -13.17
N ASN A 105 -6.66 -5.87 -13.85
CA ASN A 105 -5.94 -7.14 -13.84
C ASN A 105 -5.46 -7.50 -12.42
N LEU A 106 -4.84 -6.56 -11.70
CA LEU A 106 -4.44 -6.81 -10.30
C LEU A 106 -5.67 -7.00 -9.41
N SER A 107 -6.71 -6.17 -9.57
CA SER A 107 -7.94 -6.27 -8.78
C SER A 107 -8.65 -7.61 -8.96
N ALA A 108 -8.73 -8.11 -10.19
CA ALA A 108 -9.30 -9.43 -10.50
C ALA A 108 -8.45 -10.56 -9.90
N LYS A 109 -7.12 -10.46 -9.99
CA LYS A 109 -6.19 -11.41 -9.39
C LYS A 109 -6.38 -11.50 -7.88
N LEU A 110 -6.46 -10.36 -7.19
CA LEU A 110 -6.71 -10.30 -5.75
C LEU A 110 -8.08 -10.89 -5.39
N ALA A 111 -9.12 -10.59 -6.16
CA ALA A 111 -10.45 -11.15 -5.95
C ALA A 111 -10.45 -12.69 -6.07
N VAL A 112 -9.76 -13.25 -7.07
CA VAL A 112 -9.65 -14.70 -7.25
C VAL A 112 -8.84 -15.36 -6.13
N ARG A 113 -7.75 -14.75 -5.68
CA ARG A 113 -6.81 -15.34 -4.70
C ARG A 113 -7.26 -15.16 -3.26
N PHE A 114 -7.93 -14.04 -2.93
CA PHE A 114 -8.27 -13.65 -1.56
C PHE A 114 -9.76 -13.38 -1.33
N GLY A 115 -10.60 -13.50 -2.36
CA GLY A 115 -12.05 -13.31 -2.27
C GLY A 115 -12.51 -11.86 -2.16
N GLN A 116 -11.61 -10.88 -2.28
CA GLN A 116 -11.93 -9.47 -2.12
C GLN A 116 -11.26 -8.63 -3.20
N ARG A 117 -12.02 -7.68 -3.77
CA ARG A 117 -11.44 -6.62 -4.61
C ARG A 117 -10.84 -5.54 -3.71
N PRO A 118 -9.70 -4.95 -4.10
CA PRO A 118 -9.09 -3.87 -3.34
C PRO A 118 -9.99 -2.62 -3.36
N ARG A 119 -9.99 -1.88 -2.27
CA ARG A 119 -10.63 -0.56 -2.14
C ARG A 119 -9.62 0.57 -2.14
N GLY A 120 -8.40 0.30 -1.69
CA GLY A 120 -7.26 1.20 -1.71
C GLY A 120 -6.26 0.84 -2.80
N ALA A 121 -5.47 1.82 -3.24
CA ALA A 121 -4.42 1.61 -4.23
C ALA A 121 -3.06 2.16 -3.79
N TRP A 122 -2.03 1.40 -4.12
CA TRP A 122 -0.66 1.86 -4.19
C TRP A 122 -0.40 2.47 -5.57
N LEU A 123 0.27 3.62 -5.59
CA LEU A 123 0.71 4.27 -6.83
C LEU A 123 2.21 4.03 -7.03
N THR A 124 2.56 3.43 -8.15
CA THR A 124 3.94 3.10 -8.51
C THR A 124 4.85 4.32 -8.34
N GLU A 125 5.97 4.12 -7.63
CA GLU A 125 6.93 5.17 -7.27
C GLU A 125 6.31 6.37 -6.55
N ARG A 126 5.08 6.23 -6.04
CA ARG A 126 4.29 7.28 -5.40
C ARG A 126 4.05 8.49 -6.30
N VAL A 127 4.13 8.29 -7.61
CA VAL A 127 3.87 9.36 -8.59
C VAL A 127 2.38 9.66 -8.60
N TRP A 128 2.05 10.91 -8.26
CA TRP A 128 0.69 11.39 -8.21
C TRP A 128 0.39 12.44 -9.29
N GLN A 129 -0.71 12.28 -9.96
CA GLN A 129 -1.39 13.29 -10.79
C GLN A 129 -2.90 13.07 -10.71
N SER A 130 -3.69 14.15 -10.68
CA SER A 130 -5.15 14.05 -10.61
C SER A 130 -5.76 13.26 -11.77
N SER A 131 -5.12 13.28 -12.92
CA SER A 131 -5.54 12.53 -14.12
C SER A 131 -5.65 11.01 -13.94
N VAL A 132 -5.17 10.43 -12.83
CA VAL A 132 -5.36 9.00 -12.53
C VAL A 132 -6.67 8.70 -11.82
N VAL A 133 -7.33 9.72 -11.23
CA VAL A 133 -8.55 9.58 -10.43
C VAL A 133 -9.67 8.87 -11.21
N PRO A 134 -10.03 9.28 -12.44
CA PRO A 134 -11.11 8.62 -13.18
C PRO A 134 -10.87 7.12 -13.38
N ALA A 135 -9.64 6.72 -13.71
CA ALA A 135 -9.30 5.32 -13.91
C ALA A 135 -9.36 4.50 -12.60
N LEU A 136 -8.89 5.06 -11.50
CA LEU A 136 -8.96 4.42 -10.18
C LEU A 136 -10.42 4.20 -9.76
N VAL A 137 -11.24 5.25 -9.84
CA VAL A 137 -12.66 5.20 -9.46
C VAL A 137 -13.44 4.24 -10.36
N ALA A 138 -13.19 4.25 -11.69
CA ALA A 138 -13.81 3.32 -12.62
C ALA A 138 -13.53 1.85 -12.30
N CYS A 139 -12.37 1.56 -11.67
CA CYS A 139 -12.01 0.22 -11.21
C CYS A 139 -12.46 -0.09 -9.77
N GLY A 140 -13.25 0.80 -9.13
CA GLY A 140 -13.78 0.59 -7.78
C GLY A 140 -12.82 0.94 -6.65
N ILE A 141 -11.71 1.63 -6.95
CA ILE A 141 -10.79 2.15 -5.94
C ILE A 141 -11.39 3.43 -5.34
N GLY A 142 -11.51 3.46 -4.02
CA GLY A 142 -12.07 4.59 -3.29
C GLY A 142 -11.03 5.50 -2.65
N TYR A 143 -9.78 5.03 -2.51
CA TYR A 143 -8.71 5.83 -1.92
C TYR A 143 -7.32 5.37 -2.37
N ALA A 144 -6.35 6.28 -2.24
CA ALA A 144 -4.95 6.02 -2.52
C ALA A 144 -4.04 6.66 -1.47
N THR A 145 -2.81 6.17 -1.37
CA THR A 145 -1.77 6.79 -0.55
C THR A 145 -0.85 7.63 -1.43
N VAL A 146 -0.52 8.84 -0.96
CA VAL A 146 0.25 9.85 -1.72
C VAL A 146 1.24 10.51 -0.77
N ASP A 147 2.49 10.71 -1.21
CA ASP A 147 3.52 11.34 -0.38
C ASP A 147 3.05 12.71 0.15
N ASP A 148 3.32 13.00 1.42
CA ASP A 148 2.98 14.24 2.11
C ASP A 148 3.49 15.48 1.38
N TYR A 149 4.62 15.37 0.68
CA TYR A 149 5.18 16.43 -0.15
C TYR A 149 4.19 17.00 -1.19
N HIS A 150 3.31 16.18 -1.77
CA HIS A 150 2.30 16.66 -2.72
C HIS A 150 1.28 17.57 -2.07
N PHE A 151 0.91 17.29 -0.82
CA PHE A 151 0.00 18.17 -0.06
C PHE A 151 0.66 19.47 0.35
N LEU A 152 1.93 19.43 0.75
CA LEU A 152 2.71 20.63 1.05
C LEU A 152 2.86 21.53 -0.18
N CYS A 153 3.12 20.97 -1.36
CA CYS A 153 3.15 21.71 -2.62
C CYS A 153 1.78 22.31 -3.00
N ALA A 154 0.69 21.68 -2.56
CA ALA A 154 -0.68 22.21 -2.72
C ALA A 154 -1.06 23.25 -1.66
N GLY A 155 -0.11 23.68 -0.81
CA GLY A 155 -0.30 24.74 0.19
C GLY A 155 -0.85 24.26 1.53
N ARG A 156 -0.89 22.95 1.79
CA ARG A 156 -1.21 22.42 3.12
C ARG A 156 0.00 22.55 4.06
N ARG A 157 -0.27 22.65 5.34
CA ARG A 157 0.77 22.67 6.38
C ARG A 157 0.96 21.25 6.94
N ALA A 158 2.14 20.96 7.43
CA ALA A 158 2.48 19.65 7.98
C ALA A 158 1.53 19.20 9.11
N GLU A 159 1.10 20.14 9.96
CA GLU A 159 0.19 19.89 11.08
C GLU A 159 -1.22 19.47 10.62
N GLU A 160 -1.59 19.75 9.37
CA GLU A 160 -2.89 19.40 8.79
C GLU A 160 -2.92 18.00 8.21
N LEU A 161 -1.77 17.31 8.10
CA LEU A 161 -1.64 16.03 7.39
C LEU A 161 -1.96 14.80 8.25
N GLY A 162 -2.48 14.97 9.45
CA GLY A 162 -2.90 13.90 10.34
C GLY A 162 -4.19 13.16 9.93
N GLY A 163 -4.87 13.60 8.86
CA GLY A 163 -6.10 13.01 8.33
C GLY A 163 -5.99 12.63 6.86
N TYR A 164 -7.13 12.33 6.24
CA TYR A 164 -7.22 12.13 4.79
C TYR A 164 -7.87 13.36 4.12
N PHE A 165 -7.69 13.44 2.81
CA PHE A 165 -8.23 14.52 1.98
C PHE A 165 -9.00 13.92 0.81
N THR A 166 -10.06 14.58 0.38
CA THR A 166 -10.77 14.20 -0.84
C THR A 166 -10.33 15.11 -1.98
N THR A 167 -10.00 14.51 -3.11
CA THR A 167 -9.76 15.21 -4.38
C THR A 167 -10.85 14.88 -5.39
N GLU A 168 -10.96 15.69 -6.43
CA GLU A 168 -11.93 15.47 -7.51
C GLU A 168 -11.25 15.73 -8.86
N GLU A 169 -11.56 14.88 -9.84
CA GLU A 169 -11.15 15.06 -11.23
C GLU A 169 -12.24 14.49 -12.15
N GLY A 170 -12.73 15.33 -13.07
CA GLY A 170 -13.73 14.93 -14.05
C GLY A 170 -15.07 14.44 -13.45
N GLY A 171 -15.48 15.01 -12.31
CA GLY A 171 -16.69 14.60 -11.59
C GLY A 171 -16.52 13.33 -10.73
N GLN A 172 -15.31 12.79 -10.62
CA GLN A 172 -14.99 11.60 -9.84
C GLN A 172 -14.21 12.01 -8.58
N ALA A 173 -14.64 11.54 -7.41
CA ALA A 173 -13.98 11.82 -6.14
C ALA A 173 -13.15 10.64 -5.67
N LEU A 174 -11.98 10.91 -5.10
CA LEU A 174 -11.07 9.92 -4.52
C LEU A 174 -10.49 10.45 -3.21
N ASP A 175 -10.43 9.60 -2.20
CA ASP A 175 -9.78 9.97 -0.94
C ASP A 175 -8.27 9.71 -0.99
N LEU A 176 -7.49 10.62 -0.41
CA LEU A 176 -6.04 10.59 -0.41
C LEU A 176 -5.52 10.58 1.02
N PHE A 177 -4.72 9.58 1.36
CA PHE A 177 -4.04 9.47 2.63
C PHE A 177 -2.58 9.92 2.48
N PRO A 178 -2.13 10.93 3.24
CA PRO A 178 -0.72 11.35 3.21
C PRO A 178 0.19 10.24 3.74
N ILE A 179 1.26 9.93 2.99
CA ILE A 179 2.35 9.09 3.46
C ILE A 179 3.34 10.01 4.19
N SER A 180 3.54 9.79 5.49
CA SER A 180 4.52 10.54 6.26
C SER A 180 5.93 10.15 5.84
N GLU A 181 6.67 11.09 5.25
CA GLU A 181 8.09 10.89 4.91
C GLU A 181 8.91 10.57 6.16
N ALA A 182 8.66 11.27 7.26
CA ALA A 182 9.36 11.05 8.52
C ALA A 182 9.18 9.61 9.05
N LEU A 183 7.96 9.06 9.01
CA LEU A 183 7.72 7.68 9.43
C LEU A 183 8.29 6.66 8.44
N ARG A 184 8.23 6.93 7.15
CA ARG A 184 8.79 6.06 6.11
C ARG A 184 10.30 5.86 6.25
N TYR A 185 11.03 6.88 6.70
CA TYR A 185 12.47 6.75 6.97
C TYR A 185 12.77 6.18 8.36
N ARG A 186 11.82 6.23 9.30
CA ARG A 186 11.98 5.59 10.61
C ARG A 186 11.65 4.10 10.56
N ILE A 187 10.64 3.71 9.79
CA ILE A 187 10.17 2.32 9.69
C ILE A 187 10.53 1.76 8.31
N PRO A 188 11.40 0.74 8.21
CA PRO A 188 12.01 -0.09 9.28
C PRO A 188 13.43 0.32 9.65
N PHE A 189 13.95 1.47 9.23
CA PHE A 189 15.37 1.80 9.25
C PHE A 189 15.83 2.42 10.58
N GLY A 190 14.93 2.97 11.37
CA GLY A 190 15.22 3.58 12.66
C GLY A 190 15.11 2.58 13.81
N VAL A 191 15.53 3.03 14.99
CA VAL A 191 15.36 2.29 16.25
C VAL A 191 13.89 2.34 16.67
N ALA A 192 13.34 1.20 17.10
CA ALA A 192 11.89 1.09 17.39
C ALA A 192 11.46 2.05 18.51
N GLU A 193 12.28 2.19 19.56
CA GLU A 193 12.02 3.06 20.69
C GLU A 193 11.93 4.54 20.28
N GLU A 194 12.79 4.99 19.36
CA GLU A 194 12.75 6.35 18.83
C GLU A 194 11.51 6.60 17.97
N THR A 195 11.08 5.56 17.24
CA THR A 195 9.85 5.63 16.43
C THR A 195 8.62 5.72 17.32
N VAL A 196 8.58 4.93 18.39
CA VAL A 196 7.49 4.99 19.39
C VAL A 196 7.46 6.37 20.06
N ALA A 197 8.60 6.89 20.53
CA ALA A 197 8.68 8.21 21.13
C ALA A 197 8.22 9.33 20.17
N TYR A 198 8.53 9.20 18.88
CA TYR A 198 8.03 10.13 17.86
C TYR A 198 6.49 10.07 17.72
N LEU A 199 5.91 8.86 17.70
CA LEU A 199 4.46 8.68 17.63
C LEU A 199 3.76 9.21 18.89
N GLU A 200 4.33 8.99 20.08
CA GLU A 200 3.84 9.55 21.33
C GLU A 200 3.89 11.08 21.33
N GLY A 201 4.95 11.67 20.75
CA GLY A 201 5.05 13.10 20.56
C GLY A 201 3.98 13.66 19.63
N LEU A 202 3.62 12.95 18.57
CA LEU A 202 2.50 13.33 17.68
C LEU A 202 1.15 13.23 18.43
N ALA A 203 0.96 12.18 19.21
CA ALA A 203 -0.27 12.02 20.01
C ALA A 203 -0.47 13.13 21.04
N ALA A 204 0.61 13.69 21.56
CA ALA A 204 0.58 14.79 22.54
C ALA A 204 0.27 16.16 21.92
N GLN A 205 0.35 16.29 20.61
CA GLN A 205 0.06 17.55 19.87
C GLN A 205 -1.41 17.67 19.45
N GLY A 206 -2.21 16.61 19.58
CA GLY A 206 -3.64 16.55 19.30
C GLY A 206 -3.94 16.16 17.88
#